data_db695b11e73dc652d3c0ed25766ba34c
#
_entry.id   db695b11e73dc652d3c0ed25766ba34c
#
_cell.length_a   1.000
_cell.length_b   1.000
_cell.length_c   1.000
_cell.angle_alpha   90.00
_cell.angle_beta   90.00
_cell.angle_gamma   90.00
#
_symmetry.space_group_name_H-M   'P 1'
#
loop_
_entity.id
_entity.type
_entity.pdbx_description
1 polymer ?
#
loop_
_entity_poly.entity_id
_entity_poly.type
_entity_poly.pdbx_seq_one_letter_code
_entity_poly.pdbx_strand_id
1 'polypeptide(L)'
;GDRIALVVVAWGRGEESWRVYWGEIHGNPVDQRDPVWTDLEQFLFRPYRHASGAELHIEGTTIDSGDGNTSDAVYWFCRKHKGHGVVAGKGVESGEIFRVPRPIDPGRLTKAAKYGLQSYLVGTEKCKDLIIGFGDNGGRLRLSEKRDGRVVTGSGPGRMHWYRGIRGD
;
A
#
# COMPACT_ATOMS: atom_id res chain seq x y z
N GLY A 1 -5.52 -17.36 4.43
CA GLY A 1 -4.30 -16.68 4.86
C GLY A 1 -4.22 -16.65 6.38
N ASP A 2 -3.02 -16.57 6.89
CA ASP A 2 -2.70 -16.61 8.32
C ASP A 2 -1.99 -15.31 8.78
N ARG A 3 -2.00 -14.28 7.91
CA ARG A 3 -1.31 -13.01 8.19
C ARG A 3 -1.74 -11.88 7.27
N ILE A 4 -1.43 -10.65 7.69
CA ILE A 4 -1.45 -9.44 6.86
C ILE A 4 -0.01 -8.97 6.68
N ALA A 5 0.46 -8.91 5.44
CA ALA A 5 1.76 -8.34 5.11
C ALA A 5 1.65 -6.81 4.98
N LEU A 6 2.64 -6.09 5.52
CA LEU A 6 2.65 -4.64 5.61
C LEU A 6 3.90 -4.05 4.97
N VAL A 7 3.71 -2.99 4.22
CA VAL A 7 4.80 -2.13 3.73
C VAL A 7 4.44 -0.68 4.01
N VAL A 8 5.34 0.07 4.64
CA VAL A 8 5.20 1.52 4.79
C VAL A 8 6.26 2.22 3.96
N VAL A 9 5.80 3.16 3.15
CA VAL A 9 6.66 3.96 2.26
C VAL A 9 6.50 5.42 2.62
N ALA A 10 7.61 6.08 2.90
CA ALA A 10 7.66 7.52 3.03
C ALA A 10 7.94 8.15 1.67
N TRP A 11 7.31 9.28 1.38
CA TRP A 11 7.45 10.01 0.14
C TRP A 11 8.03 11.40 0.39
N GLY A 12 9.00 11.79 -0.42
CA GLY A 12 9.64 13.09 -0.41
C GLY A 12 9.40 13.89 -1.68
N ARG A 13 10.13 14.98 -1.83
CA ARG A 13 10.06 15.82 -3.04
C ARG A 13 10.60 15.08 -4.26
N GLY A 14 10.03 15.35 -5.44
CA GLY A 14 10.50 14.79 -6.70
C GLY A 14 10.27 13.28 -6.83
N GLU A 15 9.20 12.77 -6.26
CA GLU A 15 8.84 11.35 -6.30
C GLU A 15 9.85 10.43 -5.59
N GLU A 16 10.73 10.99 -4.76
CA GLU A 16 11.65 10.19 -3.96
C GLU A 16 10.87 9.41 -2.89
N SER A 17 11.21 8.15 -2.71
CA SER A 17 10.48 7.28 -1.77
C SER A 17 11.42 6.38 -0.99
N TRP A 18 11.03 6.11 0.25
CA TRP A 18 11.77 5.24 1.17
C TRP A 18 10.84 4.19 1.76
N ARG A 19 11.19 2.92 1.60
CA ARG A 19 10.54 1.86 2.35
C ARG A 19 11.04 1.89 3.79
N VAL A 20 10.22 2.45 4.68
CA VAL A 20 10.60 2.65 6.09
C VAL A 20 10.22 1.48 6.98
N TYR A 21 9.29 0.64 6.54
CA TYR A 21 8.90 -0.55 7.28
C TYR A 21 8.45 -1.67 6.32
N TRP A 22 8.73 -2.90 6.71
CA TRP A 22 8.15 -4.11 6.16
C TRP A 22 7.96 -5.11 7.29
N GLY A 23 6.83 -5.79 7.34
CA GLY A 23 6.54 -6.79 8.35
C GLY A 23 5.23 -7.51 8.12
N GLU A 24 4.87 -8.37 9.05
CA GLU A 24 3.67 -9.19 9.01
C GLU A 24 2.97 -9.13 10.37
N ILE A 25 1.63 -9.13 10.36
CA ILE A 25 0.78 -9.34 11.51
C ILE A 25 0.10 -10.68 11.33
N HIS A 26 0.36 -11.62 12.24
CA HIS A 26 -0.19 -12.97 12.17
C HIS A 26 -1.60 -13.02 12.75
N GLY A 27 -2.49 -13.78 12.11
CA GLY A 27 -3.88 -13.97 12.51
C GLY A 27 -4.72 -14.40 11.32
N ASN A 28 -6.01 -14.49 11.51
CA ASN A 28 -6.97 -14.88 10.47
C ASN A 28 -7.67 -13.67 9.85
N PRO A 29 -7.18 -13.11 8.72
CA PRO A 29 -7.77 -11.92 8.12
C PRO A 29 -9.15 -12.16 7.46
N VAL A 30 -9.63 -13.40 7.41
CA VAL A 30 -11.00 -13.71 6.95
C VAL A 30 -12.03 -13.35 8.02
N ASP A 31 -11.69 -13.56 9.28
CA ASP A 31 -12.57 -13.24 10.40
C ASP A 31 -12.41 -11.77 10.83
N GLN A 32 -13.49 -11.00 10.70
CA GLN A 32 -13.52 -9.58 11.11
C GLN A 32 -13.32 -9.36 12.62
N ARG A 33 -13.44 -10.42 13.43
CA ARG A 33 -13.28 -10.38 14.89
C ARG A 33 -11.87 -10.79 15.33
N ASP A 34 -11.05 -11.29 14.39
CA ASP A 34 -9.69 -11.70 14.71
C ASP A 34 -8.85 -10.50 15.18
N PRO A 35 -8.03 -10.65 16.21
CA PRO A 35 -7.13 -9.61 16.72
C PRO A 35 -6.25 -8.96 15.65
N VAL A 36 -5.95 -9.66 14.56
CA VAL A 36 -5.14 -9.14 13.45
C VAL A 36 -5.61 -7.77 12.94
N TRP A 37 -6.92 -7.51 12.97
CA TRP A 37 -7.50 -6.24 12.54
C TRP A 37 -7.32 -5.13 13.59
N THR A 38 -7.34 -5.48 14.86
CA THR A 38 -7.04 -4.54 15.96
C THR A 38 -5.56 -4.17 15.96
N ASP A 39 -4.69 -5.15 15.74
CA ASP A 39 -3.24 -4.94 15.66
C ASP A 39 -2.89 -4.09 14.43
N LEU A 40 -3.55 -4.33 13.30
CA LEU A 40 -3.43 -3.47 12.11
C LEU A 40 -3.87 -2.04 12.40
N GLU A 41 -4.99 -1.84 13.08
CA GLU A 41 -5.49 -0.53 13.46
C GLU A 41 -4.48 0.23 14.34
N GLN A 42 -3.95 -0.42 15.37
CA GLN A 42 -2.93 0.15 16.25
C GLN A 42 -1.66 0.49 15.47
N PHE A 43 -1.25 -0.37 14.54
CA PHE A 43 -0.10 -0.13 13.69
C PHE A 43 -0.29 1.09 12.79
N LEU A 44 -1.43 1.23 12.14
CA LEU A 44 -1.70 2.29 11.17
C LEU A 44 -1.80 3.68 11.83
N PHE A 45 -2.38 3.75 13.01
CA PHE A 45 -2.69 5.05 13.64
C PHE A 45 -1.70 5.48 14.74
N ARG A 46 -0.65 4.69 14.99
CA ARG A 46 0.41 5.11 15.90
C ARG A 46 1.26 6.22 15.27
N PRO A 47 1.82 7.11 16.10
CA PRO A 47 2.81 8.08 15.62
C PRO A 47 4.15 7.42 15.31
N TYR A 48 4.85 7.97 14.35
CA TYR A 48 6.20 7.58 13.94
C TYR A 48 7.16 8.75 14.20
N ARG A 49 8.26 8.51 14.91
CA ARG A 49 9.25 9.56 15.17
C ARG A 49 10.27 9.64 14.04
N HIS A 50 10.41 10.83 13.49
CA HIS A 50 11.49 11.16 12.56
C HIS A 50 12.77 11.53 13.33
N ALA A 51 13.95 11.37 12.70
CA ALA A 51 15.24 11.71 13.32
C ALA A 51 15.35 13.20 13.73
N SER A 52 14.60 14.10 13.08
CA SER A 52 14.51 15.52 13.48
C SER A 52 13.70 15.77 14.74
N GLY A 53 13.09 14.74 15.34
CA GLY A 53 12.16 14.86 16.45
C GLY A 53 10.71 15.11 16.04
N ALA A 54 10.42 15.31 14.75
CA ALA A 54 9.06 15.47 14.27
C ALA A 54 8.28 14.15 14.39
N GLU A 55 7.01 14.27 14.70
CA GLU A 55 6.05 13.17 14.73
C GLU A 55 5.34 13.08 13.38
N LEU A 56 5.36 11.91 12.77
CA LEU A 56 4.76 11.61 11.47
C LEU A 56 3.67 10.56 11.63
N HIS A 57 2.68 10.61 10.75
CA HIS A 57 1.59 9.65 10.69
C HIS A 57 1.50 9.04 9.29
N ILE A 58 0.84 7.87 9.19
CA ILE A 58 0.49 7.30 7.90
C ILE A 58 -0.69 8.08 7.34
N GLU A 59 -0.46 8.81 6.25
CA GLU A 59 -1.46 9.68 5.61
C GLU A 59 -2.46 8.91 4.75
N GLY A 60 -2.05 7.77 4.22
CA GLY A 60 -2.90 6.94 3.38
C GLY A 60 -2.52 5.46 3.43
N THR A 61 -3.54 4.61 3.37
CA THR A 61 -3.38 3.15 3.41
C THR A 61 -4.25 2.53 2.33
N THR A 62 -3.66 1.64 1.55
CA THR A 62 -4.40 0.79 0.61
C THR A 62 -4.33 -0.65 1.07
N ILE A 63 -5.48 -1.31 1.20
CA ILE A 63 -5.56 -2.73 1.54
C ILE A 63 -6.04 -3.49 0.31
N ASP A 64 -5.30 -4.54 -0.08
CA ASP A 64 -5.70 -5.39 -1.21
C ASP A 64 -7.00 -6.13 -0.90
N SER A 65 -7.97 -5.97 -1.79
CA SER A 65 -9.29 -6.62 -1.73
C SER A 65 -9.49 -7.63 -2.87
N GLY A 66 -8.40 -8.03 -3.54
CA GLY A 66 -8.43 -8.95 -4.69
C GLY A 66 -8.78 -10.38 -4.33
N ASP A 67 -8.42 -10.83 -3.13
CA ASP A 67 -8.80 -12.16 -2.64
C ASP A 67 -10.28 -12.19 -2.22
N GLY A 68 -11.04 -13.06 -2.87
CA GLY A 68 -12.47 -13.22 -2.61
C GLY A 68 -12.82 -13.64 -1.18
N ASN A 69 -11.92 -14.36 -0.48
CA ASN A 69 -12.15 -14.85 0.87
C ASN A 69 -12.00 -13.75 1.92
N THR A 70 -11.04 -12.86 1.75
CA THR A 70 -10.74 -11.78 2.70
C THR A 70 -11.46 -10.47 2.40
N SER A 71 -12.01 -10.33 1.18
CA SER A 71 -12.56 -9.06 0.69
C SER A 71 -13.66 -8.46 1.58
N ASP A 72 -14.51 -9.27 2.21
CA ASP A 72 -15.57 -8.76 3.09
C ASP A 72 -14.98 -8.15 4.38
N ALA A 73 -13.95 -8.75 4.96
CA ALA A 73 -13.26 -8.22 6.12
C ALA A 73 -12.48 -6.94 5.77
N VAL A 74 -11.83 -6.90 4.59
CA VAL A 74 -11.18 -5.70 4.08
C VAL A 74 -12.18 -4.54 3.92
N TYR A 75 -13.33 -4.79 3.31
CA TYR A 75 -14.35 -3.74 3.14
C TYR A 75 -14.93 -3.28 4.46
N TRP A 76 -15.16 -4.19 5.41
CA TRP A 76 -15.58 -3.84 6.76
C TRP A 76 -14.56 -2.91 7.43
N PHE A 77 -13.27 -3.26 7.38
CA PHE A 77 -12.20 -2.46 7.97
C PHE A 77 -12.09 -1.09 7.30
N CYS A 78 -12.08 -1.04 5.97
CA CYS A 78 -12.05 0.23 5.22
C CYS A 78 -13.27 1.12 5.53
N ARG A 79 -14.46 0.52 5.73
CA ARG A 79 -15.64 1.27 6.13
C ARG A 79 -15.51 1.84 7.54
N LYS A 80 -14.99 1.07 8.48
CA LYS A 80 -14.75 1.51 9.86
C LYS A 80 -13.84 2.75 9.89
N HIS A 81 -12.85 2.78 8.99
CA HIS A 81 -11.85 3.85 8.90
C HIS A 81 -12.07 4.79 7.71
N LYS A 82 -13.31 4.88 7.21
CA LYS A 82 -13.65 5.83 6.15
C LYS A 82 -13.42 7.27 6.64
N GLY A 83 -12.61 8.02 5.91
CA GLY A 83 -12.20 9.38 6.30
C GLY A 83 -10.82 9.46 6.96
N HIS A 84 -10.20 8.33 7.29
CA HIS A 84 -8.83 8.26 7.82
C HIS A 84 -7.81 7.81 6.75
N GLY A 85 -8.11 8.00 5.49
CA GLY A 85 -7.21 7.64 4.40
C GLY A 85 -7.07 6.13 4.13
N VAL A 86 -7.91 5.28 4.72
CA VAL A 86 -7.89 3.82 4.50
C VAL A 86 -8.83 3.45 3.37
N VAL A 87 -8.31 2.87 2.30
CA VAL A 87 -9.06 2.51 1.10
C VAL A 87 -8.83 1.05 0.68
N ALA A 88 -9.83 0.46 0.04
CA ALA A 88 -9.70 -0.86 -0.56
C ALA A 88 -9.20 -0.72 -2.01
N GLY A 89 -8.09 -1.38 -2.32
CA GLY A 89 -7.52 -1.48 -3.66
C GLY A 89 -7.73 -2.85 -4.28
N LYS A 90 -7.81 -2.91 -5.60
CA LYS A 90 -7.84 -4.16 -6.34
C LYS A 90 -6.98 -4.06 -7.57
N GLY A 91 -6.04 -4.99 -7.74
CA GLY A 91 -5.27 -5.14 -8.96
C GLY A 91 -6.15 -5.61 -10.12
N VAL A 92 -5.95 -5.01 -11.29
CA VAL A 92 -6.55 -5.43 -12.56
C VAL A 92 -5.44 -5.52 -13.62
N GLU A 93 -5.53 -6.49 -14.53
CA GLU A 93 -4.49 -6.73 -15.53
C GLU A 93 -4.29 -5.52 -16.45
N SER A 94 -5.39 -4.97 -16.96
CA SER A 94 -5.38 -3.87 -17.92
C SER A 94 -6.06 -2.63 -17.37
N GLY A 95 -5.71 -1.46 -17.89
CA GLY A 95 -6.34 -0.20 -17.55
C GLY A 95 -5.35 0.90 -17.18
N GLU A 96 -5.85 1.97 -16.61
CA GLU A 96 -5.04 3.06 -16.10
C GLU A 96 -4.28 2.65 -14.82
N ILE A 97 -3.13 3.28 -14.56
CA ILE A 97 -2.30 3.00 -13.38
C ILE A 97 -3.15 3.09 -12.11
N PHE A 98 -3.99 4.11 -12.04
CA PHE A 98 -4.90 4.30 -10.92
C PHE A 98 -6.23 4.85 -11.44
N ARG A 99 -7.30 4.12 -11.19
CA ARG A 99 -8.65 4.55 -11.57
C ARG A 99 -9.41 5.04 -10.35
N VAL A 100 -9.78 6.31 -10.39
CA VAL A 100 -10.67 6.90 -9.38
C VAL A 100 -11.99 6.12 -9.35
N PRO A 101 -12.51 5.75 -8.19
CA PRO A 101 -13.77 5.04 -8.08
C PRO A 101 -14.90 5.82 -8.72
N ARG A 102 -15.72 5.13 -9.50
CA ARG A 102 -16.98 5.69 -9.99
C ARG A 102 -18.00 5.73 -8.86
N PRO A 103 -19.00 6.64 -8.92
CA PRO A 103 -20.12 6.62 -8.00
C PRO A 103 -20.77 5.22 -7.95
N ILE A 104 -21.23 4.83 -6.77
CA ILE A 104 -21.90 3.54 -6.58
C ILE A 104 -23.18 3.54 -7.41
N ASP A 105 -23.26 2.63 -8.38
CA ASP A 105 -24.47 2.39 -9.12
C ASP A 105 -25.45 1.58 -8.26
N PRO A 106 -26.62 2.12 -7.91
CA PRO A 106 -27.61 1.39 -7.12
C PRO A 106 -28.10 0.10 -7.77
N GLY A 107 -28.04 0.02 -9.11
CA GLY A 107 -28.40 -1.16 -9.89
C GLY A 107 -27.33 -2.25 -9.93
N ARG A 108 -26.11 -1.97 -9.48
CA ARG A 108 -24.97 -2.87 -9.55
C ARG A 108 -24.33 -3.07 -8.19
N LEU A 109 -24.94 -3.91 -7.37
CA LEU A 109 -24.47 -4.23 -6.02
C LEU A 109 -23.18 -5.06 -6.06
N THR A 110 -22.04 -4.40 -6.11
CA THR A 110 -20.73 -5.03 -5.84
C THR A 110 -20.58 -5.31 -4.35
N LYS A 111 -19.64 -6.22 -3.98
CA LYS A 111 -19.33 -6.45 -2.56
C LYS A 111 -18.99 -5.15 -1.84
N ALA A 112 -18.14 -4.31 -2.44
CA ALA A 112 -17.78 -3.00 -1.87
C ALA A 112 -18.99 -2.08 -1.67
N ALA A 113 -19.94 -2.07 -2.62
CA ALA A 113 -21.14 -1.25 -2.54
C ALA A 113 -22.05 -1.63 -1.36
N LYS A 114 -22.09 -2.91 -0.96
CA LYS A 114 -22.81 -3.36 0.25
C LYS A 114 -22.30 -2.66 1.51
N TYR A 115 -21.02 -2.32 1.54
CA TYR A 115 -20.39 -1.60 2.64
C TYR A 115 -20.41 -0.07 2.44
N GLY A 116 -21.05 0.43 1.38
CA GLY A 116 -21.06 1.85 1.02
C GLY A 116 -19.67 2.38 0.63
N LEU A 117 -18.86 1.52 0.03
CA LEU A 117 -17.48 1.79 -0.38
C LEU A 117 -17.33 1.64 -1.89
N GLN A 118 -16.28 2.27 -2.38
CA GLN A 118 -15.78 2.14 -3.74
C GLN A 118 -14.36 1.57 -3.68
N SER A 119 -14.08 0.51 -4.44
CA SER A 119 -12.72 -0.02 -4.57
C SER A 119 -11.95 0.78 -5.62
N TYR A 120 -10.71 1.08 -5.32
CA TYR A 120 -9.77 1.63 -6.28
C TYR A 120 -9.21 0.51 -7.15
N LEU A 121 -9.19 0.72 -8.46
CA LEU A 121 -8.60 -0.23 -9.40
C LEU A 121 -7.19 0.23 -9.79
N VAL A 122 -6.24 -0.69 -9.71
CA VAL A 122 -4.83 -0.45 -10.02
C VAL A 122 -4.42 -1.31 -11.21
N GLY A 123 -4.05 -0.69 -12.32
CA GLY A 123 -3.57 -1.38 -13.52
C GLY A 123 -2.18 -1.95 -13.29
N THR A 124 -2.10 -3.24 -12.98
CA THR A 124 -0.85 -3.90 -12.56
C THR A 124 0.20 -3.94 -13.65
N GLU A 125 -0.19 -4.14 -14.92
CA GLU A 125 0.74 -4.12 -16.05
C GLU A 125 1.38 -2.76 -16.23
N LYS A 126 0.57 -1.69 -16.31
CA LYS A 126 1.10 -0.34 -16.43
C LYS A 126 1.96 0.08 -15.23
N CYS A 127 1.63 -0.38 -14.02
CA CYS A 127 2.46 -0.14 -12.85
C CYS A 127 3.82 -0.84 -13.00
N LYS A 128 3.84 -2.10 -13.46
CA LYS A 128 5.08 -2.84 -13.71
C LYS A 128 5.92 -2.17 -14.79
N ASP A 129 5.30 -1.75 -15.88
CA ASP A 129 5.99 -1.04 -16.98
C ASP A 129 6.59 0.28 -16.50
N LEU A 130 5.87 1.01 -15.65
CA LEU A 130 6.36 2.24 -15.06
C LEU A 130 7.55 2.01 -14.12
N ILE A 131 7.52 0.91 -13.37
CA ILE A 131 8.55 0.58 -12.37
C ILE A 131 9.79 -0.01 -13.03
N ILE A 132 9.60 -1.03 -13.87
CA ILE A 132 10.70 -1.83 -14.44
C ILE A 132 11.17 -1.22 -15.76
N GLY A 133 10.25 -0.69 -16.57
CA GLY A 133 10.48 -0.12 -17.89
C GLY A 133 10.87 -1.17 -18.92
N PHE A 134 10.13 -1.22 -20.03
CA PHE A 134 10.53 -1.95 -21.22
C PHE A 134 11.02 -0.94 -22.26
N GLY A 135 12.27 -1.11 -22.71
CA GLY A 135 12.88 -0.32 -23.79
C GLY A 135 13.86 0.77 -23.35
N ASP A 136 14.35 1.54 -24.30
CA ASP A 136 15.44 2.53 -24.15
C ASP A 136 15.15 3.67 -23.16
N ASN A 137 13.89 3.87 -22.81
CA ASN A 137 13.46 4.92 -21.88
C ASN A 137 13.47 4.53 -20.39
N GLY A 138 13.80 3.29 -20.05
CA GLY A 138 13.94 2.77 -18.69
C GLY A 138 12.78 3.12 -17.75
N GLY A 139 12.46 2.28 -16.80
CA GLY A 139 11.43 2.56 -15.80
C GLY A 139 11.77 3.82 -14.97
N ARG A 140 10.74 4.50 -14.49
CA ARG A 140 10.89 5.69 -13.61
C ARG A 140 11.52 5.34 -12.26
N LEU A 141 11.39 4.10 -11.83
CA LEU A 141 11.95 3.61 -10.57
C LEU A 141 13.33 2.99 -10.82
N ARG A 142 14.35 3.64 -10.34
CA ARG A 142 15.68 3.04 -10.24
C ARG A 142 15.90 2.58 -8.82
N LEU A 143 16.12 1.28 -8.66
CA LEU A 143 16.51 0.71 -7.39
C LEU A 143 17.95 1.13 -7.08
N SER A 144 18.17 1.82 -5.97
CA SER A 144 19.51 2.02 -5.44
C SER A 144 19.90 0.81 -4.60
N GLU A 145 20.87 0.05 -5.04
CA GLU A 145 21.44 -1.05 -4.28
C GLU A 145 22.56 -0.53 -3.38
N LYS A 146 22.53 -0.92 -2.10
CA LYS A 146 23.63 -0.61 -1.18
C LYS A 146 24.73 -1.65 -1.41
N ARG A 147 25.79 -1.26 -2.12
CA ARG A 147 27.02 -2.04 -2.21
C ARG A 147 28.04 -1.46 -1.23
N ASP A 148 28.64 -2.32 -0.42
CA ASP A 148 29.77 -1.98 0.47
C ASP A 148 29.54 -0.75 1.37
N GLY A 149 28.31 -0.59 1.90
CA GLY A 149 27.97 0.51 2.78
C GLY A 149 27.72 1.86 2.08
N ARG A 150 27.86 1.96 0.77
CA ARG A 150 27.55 3.16 -0.03
C ARG A 150 26.21 2.98 -0.76
N VAL A 151 25.40 4.03 -0.75
CA VAL A 151 24.19 4.10 -1.57
C VAL A 151 24.61 4.41 -2.99
N VAL A 152 24.45 3.47 -3.92
CA VAL A 152 24.62 3.74 -5.35
C VAL A 152 23.35 4.37 -5.87
N THR A 153 23.38 5.66 -6.12
CA THR A 153 22.24 6.40 -6.65
C THR A 153 22.21 6.31 -8.17
N GLY A 154 21.16 5.74 -8.73
CA GLY A 154 20.85 5.89 -10.15
C GLY A 154 20.38 7.33 -10.43
N SER A 155 20.78 7.90 -11.57
CA SER A 155 20.29 9.20 -12.04
C SER A 155 18.94 9.04 -12.74
N GLY A 156 17.89 9.68 -12.25
CA GLY A 156 16.56 9.70 -12.87
C GLY A 156 15.50 10.22 -11.92
N PRO A 157 14.34 10.71 -12.39
CA PRO A 157 13.22 11.03 -11.53
C PRO A 157 12.69 9.77 -10.89
N GLY A 158 12.32 9.84 -9.62
CA GLY A 158 11.78 8.72 -8.83
C GLY A 158 12.86 7.75 -8.36
N ARG A 159 13.47 8.04 -7.22
CA ARG A 159 14.41 7.12 -6.55
C ARG A 159 13.69 6.33 -5.47
N MET A 160 13.74 5.01 -5.54
CA MET A 160 13.34 4.15 -4.43
C MET A 160 14.59 3.68 -3.69
N HIS A 161 14.71 4.06 -2.43
CA HIS A 161 15.76 3.58 -1.54
C HIS A 161 15.29 2.35 -0.80
N TRP A 162 15.98 1.24 -1.01
CA TRP A 162 15.77 0.02 -0.25
C TRP A 162 16.63 0.04 1.01
N TYR A 163 16.02 0.33 2.14
CA TYR A 163 16.66 -0.01 3.40
C TYR A 163 16.32 -1.47 3.72
N ARG A 164 17.33 -2.31 3.91
CA ARG A 164 17.14 -3.58 4.60
C ARG A 164 16.59 -3.19 5.97
N GLY A 165 15.30 -3.43 6.19
CA GLY A 165 14.65 -3.10 7.44
C GLY A 165 15.47 -3.66 8.59
N ILE A 166 15.72 -2.86 9.60
CA ILE A 166 16.13 -3.33 10.91
C ILE A 166 15.04 -4.34 11.28
N ARG A 167 15.40 -5.62 11.38
CA ARG A 167 14.54 -6.57 12.05
C ARG A 167 14.38 -6.00 13.46
N GLY A 168 13.16 -5.61 13.81
CA GLY A 168 12.83 -5.37 15.20
C GLY A 168 12.91 -6.71 15.90
N ASP A 169 13.93 -6.91 16.69
CA ASP A 169 13.96 -7.92 17.72
C ASP A 169 13.08 -7.43 18.86
#